data_2f31cf776ba0f8c553b4f04b45388895
#
_entry.id   2f31cf776ba0f8c553b4f04b45388895
#
_cell.length_a   1.000
_cell.length_b   1.000
_cell.length_c   1.000
_cell.angle_alpha   90.00
_cell.angle_beta   90.00
_cell.angle_gamma   90.00
#
_symmetry.space_group_name_H-M   'P 1'
#
loop_
_entity.id
_entity.type
_entity.pdbx_description
1 polymer ?
#
loop_
_entity_poly.entity_id
_entity_poly.type
_entity_poly.pdbx_seq_one_letter_code
_entity_poly.pdbx_strand_id
1 'polypeptide(L)'
;MRRMWALLLVCLVSLPVSAFQGGVNESISLDDTGIKTLYYDEVMRTSNDTSDYADFSVSLLMEDDSNVSNIRWITQVCINSGICHPPQESQMDRGADGAFDSHLDTEPGYSYINWKFIIEMENGSESHVPDVGFGWRVWSDCWFDNGTWGGSETYCQEDEDSALPGFTISMVLASTAMAALMARRD
;
A
#
# COMPACT_ATOMS: atom_id res chain seq x y z
N MET A 1 47.00 -12.49 5.37
CA MET A 1 46.16 -11.49 6.01
C MET A 1 45.42 -10.60 5.00
N ARG A 2 46.02 -10.07 3.95
CA ARG A 2 45.35 -9.22 2.93
C ARG A 2 44.18 -9.91 2.20
N ARG A 3 44.26 -11.21 1.91
CA ARG A 3 43.20 -11.97 1.21
C ARG A 3 41.95 -12.22 2.09
N MET A 4 42.09 -12.32 3.40
CA MET A 4 40.98 -12.47 4.34
C MET A 4 40.14 -11.18 4.44
N TRP A 5 40.76 -10.01 4.37
CA TRP A 5 40.05 -8.73 4.41
C TRP A 5 39.18 -8.48 3.17
N ALA A 6 39.67 -8.94 1.98
CA ALA A 6 38.88 -8.82 0.73
C ALA A 6 37.60 -9.68 0.76
N LEU A 7 37.68 -10.90 1.31
CA LEU A 7 36.51 -11.76 1.49
C LEU A 7 35.52 -11.21 2.50
N LEU A 8 35.99 -10.60 3.57
CA LEU A 8 35.14 -9.97 4.59
C LEU A 8 34.39 -8.74 4.03
N LEU A 9 35.05 -7.98 3.15
CA LEU A 9 34.44 -6.83 2.49
C LEU A 9 33.37 -7.22 1.48
N VAL A 10 33.56 -8.32 0.76
CA VAL A 10 32.55 -8.86 -0.17
C VAL A 10 31.31 -9.39 0.58
N CYS A 11 31.49 -10.03 1.75
CA CYS A 11 30.37 -10.49 2.57
C CYS A 11 29.56 -9.35 3.19
N LEU A 12 30.18 -8.18 3.44
CA LEU A 12 29.45 -7.02 3.97
C LEU A 12 28.55 -6.33 2.95
N VAL A 13 28.81 -6.49 1.65
CA VAL A 13 28.02 -5.88 0.57
C VAL A 13 26.81 -6.74 0.18
N SER A 14 26.77 -8.00 0.62
CA SER A 14 25.69 -8.94 0.29
C SER A 14 24.63 -9.10 1.37
N LEU A 15 24.47 -8.11 2.27
CA LEU A 15 23.34 -8.11 3.18
C LEU A 15 22.05 -7.97 2.34
N PRO A 16 21.09 -8.90 2.44
CA PRO A 16 19.81 -8.72 1.77
C PRO A 16 19.18 -7.47 2.37
N VAL A 17 19.04 -6.42 1.58
CA VAL A 17 18.10 -5.36 1.89
C VAL A 17 16.75 -6.04 1.80
N SER A 18 16.09 -6.27 2.93
CA SER A 18 14.69 -6.67 2.94
C SER A 18 13.92 -5.54 2.29
N ALA A 19 13.72 -5.64 0.99
CA ALA A 19 12.84 -4.75 0.28
C ALA A 19 11.44 -4.95 0.88
N PHE A 20 10.83 -3.89 1.31
CA PHE A 20 9.41 -3.89 1.65
C PHE A 20 8.68 -4.36 0.39
N GLN A 21 7.98 -5.48 0.48
CA GLN A 21 7.34 -6.08 -0.68
C GLN A 21 5.98 -5.41 -0.85
N GLY A 22 5.83 -4.58 -1.90
CA GLY A 22 4.53 -4.03 -2.29
C GLY A 22 3.50 -5.13 -2.55
N GLY A 23 2.22 -4.77 -2.58
CA GLY A 23 1.11 -5.69 -2.90
C GLY A 23 0.62 -6.56 -1.74
N VAL A 24 1.12 -6.36 -0.53
CA VAL A 24 0.61 -7.06 0.67
C VAL A 24 -0.37 -6.16 1.39
N ASN A 25 -1.63 -6.60 1.49
CA ASN A 25 -2.66 -5.89 2.26
C ASN A 25 -2.33 -5.96 3.76
N GLU A 26 -2.63 -4.86 4.45
CA GLU A 26 -2.47 -4.75 5.89
C GLU A 26 -3.82 -4.56 6.56
N SER A 27 -3.99 -5.15 7.74
CA SER A 27 -5.20 -4.97 8.58
C SER A 27 -4.85 -5.08 10.05
N ILE A 28 -5.60 -4.40 10.89
CA ILE A 28 -5.53 -4.54 12.35
C ILE A 28 -6.59 -5.52 12.84
N SER A 29 -6.44 -6.03 14.08
CA SER A 29 -7.52 -6.74 14.78
C SER A 29 -8.66 -5.78 15.08
N LEU A 30 -9.89 -6.31 15.04
CA LEU A 30 -11.09 -5.58 15.46
C LEU A 30 -11.35 -5.68 16.96
N ASP A 31 -10.55 -6.44 17.71
CA ASP A 31 -10.70 -6.60 19.14
C ASP A 31 -10.67 -5.23 19.84
N ASP A 32 -11.56 -5.01 20.78
CA ASP A 32 -11.69 -3.78 21.57
C ASP A 32 -12.00 -2.50 20.77
N THR A 33 -12.36 -2.61 19.48
CA THR A 33 -12.70 -1.45 18.63
C THR A 33 -14.18 -1.06 18.68
N GLY A 34 -15.05 -1.95 19.17
CA GLY A 34 -16.52 -1.83 19.08
C GLY A 34 -17.08 -2.14 17.68
N ILE A 35 -16.23 -2.50 16.73
CA ILE A 35 -16.63 -2.95 15.40
C ILE A 35 -16.86 -4.46 15.45
N LYS A 36 -18.10 -4.89 15.19
CA LYS A 36 -18.47 -6.31 15.16
C LYS A 36 -17.99 -7.02 13.92
N THR A 37 -18.19 -6.38 12.75
CA THR A 37 -17.75 -6.89 11.45
C THR A 37 -17.31 -5.76 10.56
N LEU A 38 -16.32 -6.03 9.72
CA LEU A 38 -15.82 -5.13 8.70
C LEU A 38 -15.64 -5.91 7.39
N TYR A 39 -16.29 -5.45 6.34
CA TYR A 39 -16.17 -5.94 4.98
C TYR A 39 -15.57 -4.84 4.11
N TYR A 40 -14.67 -5.20 3.23
CA TYR A 40 -14.09 -4.31 2.25
C TYR A 40 -13.57 -5.10 1.05
N ASP A 41 -13.40 -4.43 -0.07
CA ASP A 41 -12.81 -5.04 -1.26
C ASP A 41 -11.36 -5.42 -0.99
N GLU A 42 -11.00 -6.67 -1.26
CA GLU A 42 -9.63 -7.16 -1.04
C GLU A 42 -8.62 -6.59 -2.05
N VAL A 43 -9.12 -6.01 -3.15
CA VAL A 43 -8.33 -5.38 -4.21
C VAL A 43 -9.03 -4.10 -4.64
N MET A 44 -8.31 -2.99 -4.64
CA MET A 44 -8.80 -1.73 -5.19
C MET A 44 -8.74 -1.80 -6.72
N ARG A 45 -9.88 -1.81 -7.38
CA ARG A 45 -9.96 -1.83 -8.85
C ARG A 45 -9.79 -0.43 -9.40
N THR A 46 -8.91 -0.27 -10.38
CA THR A 46 -8.57 1.03 -10.97
C THR A 46 -8.71 1.04 -12.50
N SER A 47 -9.40 0.05 -13.06
CA SER A 47 -9.57 -0.13 -14.50
C SER A 47 -10.33 1.02 -15.16
N ASN A 48 -9.91 1.38 -16.37
CA ASN A 48 -10.59 2.34 -17.25
C ASN A 48 -11.75 1.73 -18.04
N ASP A 49 -12.08 0.46 -17.87
CA ASP A 49 -13.16 -0.14 -18.63
C ASP A 49 -14.50 0.44 -18.16
N THR A 50 -15.11 1.25 -19.02
CA THR A 50 -16.33 2.01 -18.74
C THR A 50 -17.56 1.15 -18.45
N SER A 51 -17.43 -0.16 -18.44
CA SER A 51 -18.49 -1.12 -18.10
C SER A 51 -18.53 -1.51 -16.64
N ASP A 52 -17.42 -1.39 -15.93
CA ASP A 52 -17.33 -1.68 -14.49
C ASP A 52 -16.88 -0.41 -13.76
N TYR A 53 -17.73 0.08 -12.86
CA TYR A 53 -17.35 1.18 -11.97
C TYR A 53 -16.11 0.77 -11.19
N ALA A 54 -15.04 1.53 -11.40
CA ALA A 54 -13.85 1.41 -10.58
C ALA A 54 -14.16 2.07 -9.25
N ASP A 55 -14.42 1.29 -8.22
CA ASP A 55 -14.66 1.75 -6.87
C ASP A 55 -13.95 0.86 -5.84
N PHE A 56 -13.84 1.39 -4.65
CA PHE A 56 -13.40 0.65 -3.48
C PHE A 56 -14.43 0.87 -2.37
N SER A 57 -15.05 -0.20 -1.93
CA SER A 57 -16.17 -0.16 -1.00
C SER A 57 -15.78 -0.71 0.37
N VAL A 58 -16.38 -0.13 1.41
CA VAL A 58 -16.26 -0.56 2.79
C VAL A 58 -17.62 -0.57 3.46
N SER A 59 -17.88 -1.61 4.23
CA SER A 59 -19.10 -1.78 5.04
C SER A 59 -18.74 -2.28 6.43
N LEU A 60 -19.25 -1.65 7.47
CA LEU A 60 -19.00 -2.07 8.83
C LEU A 60 -20.28 -2.12 9.67
N LEU A 61 -20.33 -3.06 10.60
CA LEU A 61 -21.40 -3.18 11.59
C LEU A 61 -20.79 -3.01 12.98
N MET A 62 -21.41 -2.16 13.78
CA MET A 62 -21.04 -1.96 15.17
C MET A 62 -21.63 -3.03 16.09
N GLU A 63 -21.06 -3.22 17.26
CA GLU A 63 -21.63 -4.07 18.29
C GLU A 63 -23.02 -3.55 18.73
N ASP A 64 -23.90 -4.48 19.13
CA ASP A 64 -25.33 -4.20 19.37
C ASP A 64 -25.58 -3.15 20.48
N ASP A 65 -24.66 -3.02 21.44
CA ASP A 65 -24.74 -2.08 22.56
C ASP A 65 -24.05 -0.72 22.27
N SER A 66 -23.59 -0.51 21.05
CA SER A 66 -22.89 0.72 20.68
C SER A 66 -23.84 1.90 20.51
N ASN A 67 -23.61 2.99 21.28
CA ASN A 67 -24.32 4.25 21.13
C ASN A 67 -23.63 5.13 20.06
N VAL A 68 -23.46 4.60 18.85
CA VAL A 68 -22.80 5.28 17.75
C VAL A 68 -23.80 6.14 17.00
N SER A 69 -23.49 7.43 16.93
CA SER A 69 -24.29 8.40 16.16
C SER A 69 -23.87 8.49 14.70
N ASN A 70 -22.54 8.44 14.46
CA ASN A 70 -21.97 8.61 13.13
C ASN A 70 -20.60 7.93 13.02
N ILE A 71 -20.19 7.61 11.78
CA ILE A 71 -18.83 7.12 11.50
C ILE A 71 -18.27 7.91 10.33
N ARG A 72 -17.03 8.40 10.50
CA ARG A 72 -16.26 9.03 9.43
C ARG A 72 -15.15 8.10 8.98
N TRP A 73 -15.06 7.94 7.68
CA TRP A 73 -14.02 7.15 7.04
C TRP A 73 -12.93 8.10 6.54
N ILE A 74 -11.71 7.90 7.02
CA ILE A 74 -10.54 8.68 6.65
C ILE A 74 -9.70 7.85 5.71
N THR A 75 -9.54 8.29 4.49
CA THR A 75 -8.81 7.60 3.43
C THR A 75 -7.56 8.39 3.02
N GLN A 76 -6.51 7.68 2.66
CA GLN A 76 -5.33 8.26 2.02
C GLN A 76 -4.94 7.41 0.83
N VAL A 77 -5.10 7.93 -0.36
CA VAL A 77 -4.69 7.28 -1.60
C VAL A 77 -3.25 7.61 -1.92
N CYS A 78 -2.49 6.59 -2.29
CA CYS A 78 -1.13 6.72 -2.79
C CYS A 78 -1.08 6.27 -4.26
N ILE A 79 -0.36 7.01 -5.09
CA ILE A 79 -0.31 6.80 -6.54
C ILE A 79 1.01 6.14 -6.97
N ASN A 80 1.04 5.61 -8.19
CA ASN A 80 2.18 4.88 -8.77
C ASN A 80 3.49 5.70 -8.83
N SER A 81 3.42 7.02 -8.75
CA SER A 81 4.62 7.87 -8.62
C SER A 81 5.25 7.86 -7.22
N GLY A 82 4.67 7.12 -6.26
CA GLY A 82 5.13 7.06 -4.86
C GLY A 82 4.66 8.22 -3.99
N ILE A 83 3.76 9.07 -4.50
CA ILE A 83 3.19 10.20 -3.76
C ILE A 83 1.87 9.77 -3.12
N CYS A 84 1.66 10.14 -1.86
CA CYS A 84 0.37 9.98 -1.19
C CYS A 84 -0.36 11.32 -1.13
N HIS A 85 -1.62 11.32 -1.51
CA HIS A 85 -2.49 12.48 -1.36
C HIS A 85 -2.74 12.80 0.13
N PRO A 86 -3.08 14.03 0.48
CA PRO A 86 -3.54 14.33 1.83
C PRO A 86 -4.74 13.45 2.19
N PRO A 87 -4.87 13.02 3.45
CA PRO A 87 -6.04 12.27 3.89
C PRO A 87 -7.34 13.01 3.59
N GLN A 88 -8.32 12.28 3.11
CA GLN A 88 -9.68 12.75 2.86
C GLN A 88 -10.62 12.16 3.90
N GLU A 89 -11.65 12.91 4.25
CA GLU A 89 -12.66 12.49 5.22
C GLU A 89 -14.02 12.42 4.51
N SER A 90 -14.72 11.30 4.66
CA SER A 90 -16.08 11.12 4.21
C SER A 90 -16.96 10.55 5.33
N GLN A 91 -18.20 10.98 5.38
CA GLN A 91 -19.18 10.41 6.27
C GLN A 91 -19.70 9.10 5.67
N MET A 92 -19.83 8.05 6.51
CA MET A 92 -20.43 6.80 6.08
C MET A 92 -21.96 6.87 6.16
N ASP A 93 -22.63 6.28 5.18
CA ASP A 93 -24.08 6.20 5.13
C ASP A 93 -24.58 5.03 5.99
N ARG A 94 -25.56 5.29 6.86
CA ARG A 94 -26.14 4.22 7.68
C ARG A 94 -27.28 3.55 6.93
N GLY A 95 -27.11 2.29 6.60
CA GLY A 95 -28.11 1.44 5.96
C GLY A 95 -29.30 1.08 6.88
N ALA A 96 -30.37 0.58 6.28
CA ALA A 96 -31.58 0.14 7.02
C ALA A 96 -31.31 -1.08 7.92
N ASP A 97 -30.30 -1.86 7.65
CA ASP A 97 -29.82 -3.00 8.43
C ASP A 97 -28.89 -2.60 9.58
N GLY A 98 -28.57 -1.29 9.68
CA GLY A 98 -27.69 -0.74 10.71
C GLY A 98 -26.22 -0.76 10.34
N ALA A 99 -25.84 -1.29 9.20
CA ALA A 99 -24.48 -1.19 8.69
C ALA A 99 -24.16 0.25 8.26
N PHE A 100 -22.86 0.59 8.31
CA PHE A 100 -22.34 1.85 7.81
C PHE A 100 -21.53 1.54 6.55
N ASP A 101 -21.91 2.19 5.45
CA ASP A 101 -21.36 1.94 4.13
C ASP A 101 -20.70 3.20 3.57
N SER A 102 -19.61 3.02 2.85
CA SER A 102 -18.97 4.08 2.08
C SER A 102 -18.24 3.50 0.89
N HIS A 103 -17.98 4.33 -0.10
CA HIS A 103 -17.20 3.96 -1.28
C HIS A 103 -16.29 5.11 -1.71
N LEU A 104 -15.25 4.78 -2.44
CA LEU A 104 -14.32 5.71 -3.04
C LEU A 104 -14.24 5.39 -4.54
N ASP A 105 -14.53 6.39 -5.37
CA ASP A 105 -14.24 6.30 -6.80
C ASP A 105 -12.73 6.20 -7.00
N THR A 106 -12.30 5.21 -7.75
CA THR A 106 -10.88 4.96 -8.00
C THR A 106 -10.51 5.40 -9.41
N GLU A 107 -9.23 5.76 -9.58
CA GLU A 107 -8.67 6.22 -10.84
C GLU A 107 -7.45 5.39 -11.23
N PRO A 108 -7.15 5.26 -12.54
CA PRO A 108 -5.91 4.66 -12.99
C PRO A 108 -4.69 5.37 -12.39
N GLY A 109 -3.72 4.57 -11.97
CA GLY A 109 -2.52 5.09 -11.32
C GLY A 109 -2.57 5.14 -9.80
N TYR A 110 -3.69 4.76 -9.18
CA TYR A 110 -3.73 4.51 -7.74
C TYR A 110 -2.97 3.21 -7.42
N SER A 111 -2.00 3.28 -6.50
CA SER A 111 -1.24 2.11 -6.04
C SER A 111 -1.93 1.40 -4.89
N TYR A 112 -2.29 2.15 -3.88
CA TYR A 112 -2.94 1.62 -2.69
C TYR A 112 -3.71 2.70 -1.95
N ILE A 113 -4.64 2.25 -1.11
CA ILE A 113 -5.40 3.07 -0.18
C ILE A 113 -5.07 2.66 1.25
N ASN A 114 -4.78 3.64 2.11
CA ASN A 114 -4.76 3.49 3.56
C ASN A 114 -6.03 4.09 4.14
N TRP A 115 -6.56 3.51 5.24
CA TRP A 115 -7.69 4.13 5.91
C TRP A 115 -7.77 3.83 7.39
N LYS A 116 -8.62 4.61 8.05
CA LYS A 116 -9.04 4.44 9.45
C LYS A 116 -10.45 4.97 9.62
N PHE A 117 -11.03 4.73 10.79
CA PHE A 117 -12.33 5.26 11.16
C PHE A 117 -12.24 6.25 12.33
N ILE A 118 -13.16 7.22 12.34
CA ILE A 118 -13.48 8.03 13.51
C ILE A 118 -14.94 7.73 13.83
N ILE A 119 -15.16 7.15 15.00
CA ILE A 119 -16.47 6.72 15.50
C ILE A 119 -16.97 7.77 16.47
N GLU A 120 -18.09 8.42 16.12
CA GLU A 120 -18.76 9.42 16.95
C GLU A 120 -19.86 8.76 17.77
N MET A 121 -19.83 8.96 19.08
CA MET A 121 -20.84 8.45 19.99
C MET A 121 -21.97 9.47 20.19
N GLU A 122 -23.16 9.02 20.60
CA GLU A 122 -24.32 9.90 20.90
C GLU A 122 -24.04 10.95 21.98
N ASN A 123 -23.09 10.69 22.87
CA ASN A 123 -22.67 11.63 23.90
C ASN A 123 -21.68 12.70 23.41
N GLY A 124 -21.32 12.67 22.12
CA GLY A 124 -20.39 13.60 21.47
C GLY A 124 -18.91 13.24 21.66
N SER A 125 -18.57 12.09 22.25
CA SER A 125 -17.18 11.62 22.29
C SER A 125 -16.80 10.95 20.95
N GLU A 126 -15.51 11.00 20.63
CA GLU A 126 -14.95 10.39 19.42
C GLU A 126 -13.94 9.31 19.80
N SER A 127 -13.92 8.22 19.05
CA SER A 127 -12.92 7.17 19.11
C SER A 127 -12.26 6.99 17.73
N HIS A 128 -10.95 6.92 17.70
CA HIS A 128 -10.19 6.70 16.47
C HIS A 128 -9.79 5.23 16.38
N VAL A 129 -10.01 4.62 15.23
CA VAL A 129 -9.67 3.21 14.99
C VAL A 129 -8.80 3.08 13.74
N PRO A 130 -7.47 2.84 13.92
CA PRO A 130 -6.73 2.84 15.19
C PRO A 130 -6.52 4.25 15.75
N ASP A 131 -6.08 4.34 16.98
CA ASP A 131 -5.74 5.60 17.64
C ASP A 131 -4.63 6.38 16.91
N VAL A 132 -3.66 5.66 16.36
CA VAL A 132 -2.49 6.24 15.67
C VAL A 132 -2.32 5.63 14.28
N GLY A 133 -2.09 6.48 13.28
CA GLY A 133 -1.84 6.05 11.91
C GLY A 133 -3.10 5.57 11.18
N PHE A 134 -2.90 4.66 10.24
CA PHE A 134 -3.94 3.95 9.51
C PHE A 134 -3.97 2.48 9.94
N GLY A 135 -5.16 1.87 9.96
CA GLY A 135 -5.33 0.48 10.39
C GLY A 135 -5.32 -0.53 9.25
N TRP A 136 -5.59 -0.05 8.06
CA TRP A 136 -5.74 -0.90 6.89
C TRP A 136 -5.03 -0.31 5.69
N ARG A 137 -4.57 -1.21 4.83
CA ARG A 137 -4.06 -0.90 3.49
C ARG A 137 -4.55 -1.96 2.52
N VAL A 138 -5.06 -1.52 1.37
CA VAL A 138 -5.36 -2.40 0.24
C VAL A 138 -4.67 -1.88 -1.01
N TRP A 139 -4.05 -2.80 -1.74
CA TRP A 139 -3.37 -2.51 -2.99
C TRP A 139 -4.34 -2.58 -4.17
N SER A 140 -4.02 -1.84 -5.22
CA SER A 140 -4.80 -1.87 -6.44
C SER A 140 -4.51 -3.13 -7.27
N ASP A 141 -5.36 -3.34 -8.27
CA ASP A 141 -5.19 -4.37 -9.29
C ASP A 141 -4.01 -4.09 -10.23
N CYS A 142 -3.51 -2.86 -10.28
CA CYS A 142 -2.32 -2.48 -11.04
C CYS A 142 -1.54 -1.40 -10.29
N TRP A 143 -0.42 -1.75 -9.68
CA TRP A 143 0.34 -0.86 -8.80
C TRP A 143 1.84 -0.86 -9.12
N PHE A 144 2.50 0.24 -8.75
CA PHE A 144 3.94 0.39 -8.76
C PHE A 144 4.44 0.78 -7.37
N ASP A 145 5.42 0.05 -6.87
CA ASP A 145 6.08 0.37 -5.61
C ASP A 145 7.56 0.03 -5.65
N ASN A 146 8.38 0.98 -5.23
CA ASN A 146 9.83 0.82 -5.06
C ASN A 146 10.54 0.18 -6.27
N GLY A 147 10.16 0.57 -7.49
CA GLY A 147 10.77 0.07 -8.73
C GLY A 147 10.16 -1.23 -9.26
N THR A 148 9.07 -1.72 -8.68
CA THR A 148 8.44 -2.97 -9.07
C THR A 148 6.96 -2.74 -9.39
N TRP A 149 6.54 -3.20 -10.56
CA TRP A 149 5.14 -3.32 -10.94
C TRP A 149 4.54 -4.60 -10.36
N GLY A 150 3.25 -4.55 -10.01
CA GLY A 150 2.50 -5.69 -9.53
C GLY A 150 0.99 -5.50 -9.65
N GLY A 151 0.23 -6.43 -9.08
CA GLY A 151 -1.22 -6.53 -9.22
C GLY A 151 -1.61 -7.64 -10.19
N SER A 152 -2.93 -7.82 -10.38
CA SER A 152 -3.49 -8.80 -11.31
C SER A 152 -3.54 -8.30 -12.75
N GLU A 153 -3.48 -6.98 -12.93
CA GLU A 153 -3.61 -6.29 -14.20
C GLU A 153 -2.30 -5.59 -14.62
N THR A 154 -2.20 -5.24 -15.90
CA THR A 154 -0.99 -4.64 -16.47
C THR A 154 -1.24 -3.33 -17.21
N TYR A 155 -2.49 -2.88 -17.30
CA TYR A 155 -2.87 -1.70 -18.09
C TYR A 155 -2.26 -0.38 -17.59
N CYS A 156 -1.84 -0.32 -16.33
CA CYS A 156 -1.22 0.86 -15.75
C CYS A 156 0.30 0.86 -15.91
N GLN A 157 0.89 -0.26 -16.34
CA GLN A 157 2.33 -0.36 -16.56
C GLN A 157 2.67 0.46 -17.79
N GLU A 158 3.56 1.43 -17.62
CA GLU A 158 4.12 2.14 -18.77
C GLU A 158 4.85 1.13 -19.66
N ASP A 159 4.63 1.19 -20.98
CA ASP A 159 5.35 0.36 -21.94
C ASP A 159 6.87 0.49 -21.67
N GLU A 160 7.53 -0.62 -21.40
CA GLU A 160 8.94 -0.68 -20.98
C GLU A 160 9.94 -0.04 -21.98
N ASP A 161 9.47 0.43 -23.12
CA ASP A 161 10.30 1.11 -24.13
C ASP A 161 10.90 2.45 -23.67
N SER A 162 10.48 2.99 -22.50
CA SER A 162 11.01 4.24 -21.96
C SER A 162 11.93 4.08 -20.74
N ALA A 163 11.96 2.94 -20.09
CA ALA A 163 12.81 2.70 -18.95
C ALA A 163 14.15 2.11 -19.41
N LEU A 164 15.11 2.96 -19.69
CA LEU A 164 16.52 2.55 -19.79
C LEU A 164 16.95 1.97 -18.43
N PRO A 165 17.19 0.64 -18.31
CA PRO A 165 17.82 0.09 -17.13
C PRO A 165 19.33 0.46 -17.17
N GLY A 166 19.61 1.76 -17.13
CA GLY A 166 20.97 2.26 -17.34
C GLY A 166 21.91 2.02 -16.17
N PHE A 167 21.43 1.49 -15.04
CA PHE A 167 22.27 1.38 -13.85
C PHE A 167 22.89 -0.01 -13.63
N THR A 168 22.25 -1.08 -14.03
CA THR A 168 22.73 -2.44 -13.71
C THR A 168 23.89 -2.88 -14.57
N ILE A 169 23.89 -2.56 -15.86
CA ILE A 169 24.97 -2.95 -16.79
C ILE A 169 26.26 -2.18 -16.49
N SER A 170 26.16 -0.91 -16.17
CA SER A 170 27.32 -0.07 -15.84
C SER A 170 28.03 -0.52 -14.56
N MET A 171 27.29 -0.93 -13.53
CA MET A 171 27.86 -1.45 -12.29
C MET A 171 28.52 -2.82 -12.46
N VAL A 172 27.94 -3.70 -13.26
CA VAL A 172 28.51 -5.02 -13.55
C VAL A 172 29.82 -4.87 -14.35
N LEU A 173 29.85 -3.99 -15.35
CA LEU A 173 31.05 -3.72 -16.14
C LEU A 173 32.16 -3.05 -15.30
N ALA A 174 31.81 -2.14 -14.40
CA ALA A 174 32.77 -1.49 -13.51
C ALA A 174 33.37 -2.49 -12.50
N SER A 175 32.57 -3.38 -11.95
CA SER A 175 33.04 -4.40 -11.00
C SER A 175 33.92 -5.47 -11.67
N THR A 176 33.58 -5.91 -12.86
CA THR A 176 34.41 -6.86 -13.64
C THR A 176 35.72 -6.24 -14.11
N ALA A 177 35.69 -4.97 -14.52
CA ALA A 177 36.95 -4.25 -14.88
C ALA A 177 37.87 -4.06 -13.69
N MET A 178 37.34 -3.74 -12.50
CA MET A 178 38.18 -3.64 -11.29
C MET A 178 38.73 -5.00 -10.86
N ALA A 179 37.95 -6.07 -10.94
CA ALA A 179 38.43 -7.41 -10.65
C ALA A 179 39.54 -7.86 -11.59
N ALA A 180 39.44 -7.56 -12.88
CA ALA A 180 40.46 -7.86 -13.89
C ALA A 180 41.75 -7.03 -13.68
N LEU A 181 41.64 -5.77 -13.26
CA LEU A 181 42.79 -4.93 -12.94
C LEU A 181 43.56 -5.40 -11.69
N MET A 182 42.83 -5.91 -10.69
CA MET A 182 43.45 -6.47 -9.48
C MET A 182 44.11 -7.82 -9.74
N ALA A 183 43.54 -8.66 -10.61
CA ALA A 183 44.16 -9.95 -10.98
C ALA A 183 45.43 -9.84 -11.82
N ARG A 184 45.65 -8.70 -12.50
CA ARG A 184 46.80 -8.46 -13.36
C ARG A 184 48.03 -7.88 -12.58
N ARG A 185 47.85 -7.62 -11.28
CA ARG A 185 48.87 -6.96 -10.45
C ARG A 185 49.63 -7.95 -9.54
N ASP A 186 49.35 -9.22 -9.61
CA ASP A 186 50.09 -10.37 -9.06
C ASP A 186 50.87 -11.09 -10.19
#